data_8476b0f59c548a7e939f8dd09479f89f
#
_entry.id   8476b0f59c548a7e939f8dd09479f89f
#
_cell.length_a   1.000
_cell.length_b   1.000
_cell.length_c   1.000
_cell.angle_alpha   90.00
_cell.angle_beta   90.00
_cell.angle_gamma   90.00
#
_symmetry.space_group_name_H-M   'P 1'
#
loop_
_entity.id
_entity.type
_entity.pdbx_description
1 polymer ?
#
loop_
_entity_poly.entity_id
_entity_poly.type
_entity_poly.pdbx_seq_one_letter_code
_entity_poly.pdbx_strand_id
1 'polypeptide(L)'
;MRNQKRRRKLNIKRLSICIIILVLITTFILNINNIRKIYLSKTTGYDKNTIETFLENNTYNDIKDYKYSKTLEKIINTEYYNEIYLKEYLNINYIDNKTFLSNINSLLDKGYNSNDINDIYNNLSDKSIATLLDNNYVKDITNIISINYFKEDNLERYINYYQKEELDIETTLLYVNIGLDNEYYTNVTDIEDDGDIQVLVNKYYKLDNTFVPEELEKVSYGSGQLKKEARNAFDEMCAAAKKEKIYIYGGSGYRSYSHQLNLYNNYVAQDGKAEADTYSARAGHSEHQTGLAMDVLNGRWGFIEDTDKEYTWLINNSYKYGFILRYPEGKEKITGYMYEPWHYRYVGKDLATEITKENLTYEEYIAKK
;
A
#
# COMPACT_ATOMS: atom_id res chain seq x y z
N MET A 1 -57.14 -54.54 61.24
CA MET A 1 -56.19 -54.40 60.11
C MET A 1 -54.82 -53.93 60.64
N ARG A 2 -53.83 -54.80 60.80
CA ARG A 2 -52.48 -54.49 61.28
C ARG A 2 -51.58 -54.15 60.12
N ASN A 3 -51.20 -52.90 59.95
CA ASN A 3 -50.19 -52.42 58.97
C ASN A 3 -48.78 -52.86 59.46
N GLN A 4 -48.20 -53.89 58.90
CA GLN A 4 -46.80 -54.27 59.12
C GLN A 4 -45.93 -53.36 58.26
N LYS A 5 -45.26 -52.34 58.86
CA LYS A 5 -44.13 -51.64 58.27
C LYS A 5 -42.96 -52.57 58.16
N ARG A 6 -42.66 -53.10 56.97
CA ARG A 6 -41.42 -53.79 56.65
C ARG A 6 -40.26 -52.80 56.79
N ARG A 7 -39.51 -52.83 57.87
CA ARG A 7 -38.22 -52.13 58.01
C ARG A 7 -37.22 -52.84 57.08
N ARG A 8 -36.83 -52.19 55.98
CA ARG A 8 -35.73 -52.66 55.17
C ARG A 8 -34.44 -52.62 56.00
N LYS A 9 -33.85 -53.80 56.31
CA LYS A 9 -32.52 -53.91 56.95
C LYS A 9 -31.49 -53.28 56.00
N LEU A 10 -30.86 -52.26 56.49
CA LEU A 10 -29.75 -51.58 55.73
C LEU A 10 -28.64 -52.61 55.55
N ASN A 11 -28.23 -52.92 54.34
CA ASN A 11 -27.11 -53.80 54.05
C ASN A 11 -25.79 -53.03 54.31
N ILE A 12 -25.26 -53.21 55.53
CA ILE A 12 -24.07 -52.52 56.04
C ILE A 12 -22.84 -52.71 55.08
N LYS A 13 -22.68 -53.84 54.45
CA LYS A 13 -21.61 -54.05 53.46
C LYS A 13 -21.77 -53.18 52.24
N ARG A 14 -23.00 -53.00 51.71
CA ARG A 14 -23.26 -52.10 50.57
C ARG A 14 -23.08 -50.65 50.97
N LEU A 15 -23.49 -50.28 52.18
CA LEU A 15 -23.27 -48.94 52.70
C LEU A 15 -21.77 -48.59 52.84
N SER A 16 -20.98 -49.53 53.38
CA SER A 16 -19.52 -49.37 53.51
C SER A 16 -18.83 -49.23 52.16
N ILE A 17 -19.24 -49.99 51.15
CA ILE A 17 -18.73 -49.87 49.77
C ILE A 17 -19.10 -48.50 49.19
N CYS A 18 -20.33 -48.04 49.35
CA CYS A 18 -20.75 -46.69 48.91
C CYS A 18 -19.95 -45.57 49.60
N ILE A 19 -19.65 -45.68 50.87
CA ILE A 19 -18.84 -44.71 51.62
C ILE A 19 -17.41 -44.71 51.11
N ILE A 20 -16.79 -45.90 50.90
CA ILE A 20 -15.44 -46.00 50.36
C ILE A 20 -15.35 -45.39 48.96
N ILE A 21 -16.33 -45.66 48.07
CA ILE A 21 -16.42 -45.05 46.75
C ILE A 21 -16.56 -43.53 46.86
N LEU A 22 -17.42 -43.06 47.76
CA LEU A 22 -17.59 -41.60 47.95
C LEU A 22 -16.32 -40.95 48.45
N VAL A 23 -15.58 -41.57 49.39
CA VAL A 23 -14.31 -41.07 49.88
C VAL A 23 -13.27 -41.07 48.76
N LEU A 24 -13.21 -42.11 47.94
CA LEU A 24 -12.31 -42.15 46.78
C LEU A 24 -12.61 -41.08 45.75
N ILE A 25 -13.89 -40.88 45.45
CA ILE A 25 -14.33 -39.82 44.53
C ILE A 25 -13.99 -38.43 45.10
N THR A 26 -14.27 -38.17 46.37
CA THR A 26 -13.96 -36.89 47.01
C THR A 26 -12.43 -36.65 47.06
N THR A 27 -11.66 -37.71 47.40
CA THR A 27 -10.19 -37.62 47.38
C THR A 27 -9.65 -37.37 45.97
N PHE A 28 -10.22 -38.00 44.94
CA PHE A 28 -9.87 -37.75 43.54
C PHE A 28 -10.22 -36.33 43.12
N ILE A 29 -11.42 -35.85 43.45
CA ILE A 29 -11.84 -34.47 43.15
C ILE A 29 -10.91 -33.46 43.82
N LEU A 30 -10.55 -33.64 45.09
CA LEU A 30 -9.67 -32.77 45.84
C LEU A 30 -8.23 -32.77 45.29
N ASN A 31 -7.79 -33.85 44.64
CA ASN A 31 -6.44 -33.96 44.05
C ASN A 31 -6.39 -33.69 42.54
N ILE A 32 -7.52 -33.47 41.88
CA ILE A 32 -7.57 -33.34 40.42
C ILE A 32 -6.69 -32.17 39.96
N ASN A 33 -6.65 -31.05 40.66
CA ASN A 33 -5.84 -29.90 40.33
C ASN A 33 -4.32 -30.18 40.52
N ASN A 34 -3.95 -30.99 41.53
CA ASN A 34 -2.57 -31.42 41.71
C ASN A 34 -2.10 -32.32 40.54
N ILE A 35 -2.97 -33.22 40.08
CA ILE A 35 -2.68 -34.08 38.91
C ILE A 35 -2.53 -33.23 37.65
N ARG A 36 -3.44 -32.30 37.42
CA ARG A 36 -3.40 -31.34 36.31
C ARG A 36 -2.12 -30.47 36.35
N LYS A 37 -1.76 -29.97 37.52
CA LYS A 37 -0.52 -29.22 37.74
C LYS A 37 0.73 -30.00 37.37
N ILE A 38 0.84 -31.26 37.81
CA ILE A 38 1.95 -32.14 37.45
C ILE A 38 1.98 -32.40 35.95
N TYR A 39 0.83 -32.61 35.32
CA TYR A 39 0.73 -32.82 33.88
C TYR A 39 1.23 -31.60 33.11
N LEU A 40 0.67 -30.42 33.38
CA LEU A 40 1.06 -29.18 32.72
C LEU A 40 2.55 -28.84 32.90
N SER A 41 3.11 -29.02 34.12
CA SER A 41 4.52 -28.76 34.38
C SER A 41 5.47 -29.65 33.58
N LYS A 42 5.03 -30.85 33.16
CA LYS A 42 5.81 -31.78 32.36
C LYS A 42 5.62 -31.62 30.85
N THR A 43 4.53 -31.08 30.42
CA THR A 43 4.12 -31.11 29.01
C THR A 43 4.14 -29.75 28.32
N THR A 44 3.96 -28.64 29.05
CA THR A 44 3.76 -27.32 28.44
C THR A 44 4.95 -26.36 28.53
N GLY A 45 5.82 -26.50 29.54
CA GLY A 45 6.97 -25.61 29.73
C GLY A 45 6.68 -24.30 30.49
N TYR A 46 5.42 -24.05 30.90
CA TYR A 46 5.06 -22.88 31.71
C TYR A 46 5.63 -22.96 33.13
N ASP A 47 5.87 -21.80 33.75
CA ASP A 47 6.26 -21.72 35.14
C ASP A 47 5.12 -22.11 36.12
N LYS A 48 5.50 -22.29 37.39
CA LYS A 48 4.58 -22.77 38.42
C LYS A 48 3.43 -21.78 38.65
N ASN A 49 3.71 -20.47 38.65
CA ASN A 49 2.71 -19.44 38.93
C ASN A 49 1.68 -19.39 37.79
N THR A 50 2.16 -19.38 36.54
CA THR A 50 1.30 -19.43 35.34
C THR A 50 0.40 -20.67 35.34
N ILE A 51 0.93 -21.84 35.70
CA ILE A 51 0.13 -23.08 35.82
C ILE A 51 -0.94 -22.95 36.92
N GLU A 52 -0.62 -22.33 38.05
CA GLU A 52 -1.61 -22.08 39.12
C GLU A 52 -2.75 -21.19 38.61
N THR A 53 -2.42 -20.10 37.91
CA THR A 53 -3.43 -19.20 37.30
C THR A 53 -4.30 -19.93 36.26
N PHE A 54 -3.72 -20.82 35.44
CA PHE A 54 -4.52 -21.66 34.51
C PHE A 54 -5.54 -22.54 35.22
N LEU A 55 -5.18 -23.10 36.38
CA LEU A 55 -6.06 -23.95 37.15
C LEU A 55 -7.15 -23.15 37.87
N GLU A 56 -6.82 -21.95 38.35
CA GLU A 56 -7.76 -21.01 38.99
C GLU A 56 -8.81 -20.53 37.98
N ASN A 57 -8.39 -20.22 36.75
CA ASN A 57 -9.25 -19.77 35.65
C ASN A 57 -9.96 -20.92 34.92
N ASN A 58 -9.81 -22.17 35.34
CA ASN A 58 -10.39 -23.37 34.73
C ASN A 58 -9.98 -23.63 33.25
N THR A 59 -8.89 -23.05 32.79
CA THR A 59 -8.41 -23.13 31.40
C THR A 59 -7.60 -24.39 31.06
N TYR A 60 -7.52 -25.36 31.98
CA TYR A 60 -6.75 -26.62 31.80
C TYR A 60 -7.05 -27.33 30.46
N ASN A 61 -8.33 -27.45 30.11
CA ASN A 61 -8.73 -28.18 28.90
C ASN A 61 -8.35 -27.43 27.63
N ASP A 62 -8.25 -26.13 27.71
CA ASP A 62 -7.94 -25.28 26.56
C ASP A 62 -6.43 -25.23 26.27
N ILE A 63 -5.60 -25.44 27.29
CA ILE A 63 -4.13 -25.31 27.17
C ILE A 63 -3.36 -26.64 27.19
N LYS A 64 -3.94 -27.75 27.69
CA LYS A 64 -3.25 -29.03 27.91
C LYS A 64 -2.61 -29.61 26.66
N ASP A 65 -3.17 -29.34 25.50
CA ASP A 65 -2.77 -29.89 24.19
C ASP A 65 -1.94 -28.90 23.36
N TYR A 66 -1.67 -27.68 23.90
CA TYR A 66 -0.91 -26.64 23.22
C TYR A 66 0.54 -26.57 23.69
N LYS A 67 1.39 -26.13 22.79
CA LYS A 67 2.79 -25.81 23.10
C LYS A 67 2.88 -24.52 23.95
N TYR A 68 4.03 -24.33 24.58
CA TYR A 68 4.33 -23.09 25.32
C TYR A 68 4.15 -21.83 24.43
N SER A 69 3.45 -20.86 24.96
CA SER A 69 3.35 -19.50 24.41
C SER A 69 3.86 -18.49 25.42
N LYS A 70 4.89 -17.75 25.03
CA LYS A 70 5.45 -16.67 25.86
C LYS A 70 4.46 -15.51 26.02
N THR A 71 3.67 -15.24 25.00
CA THR A 71 2.61 -14.21 25.04
C THR A 71 1.57 -14.55 26.11
N LEU A 72 1.07 -15.79 26.10
CA LEU A 72 0.12 -16.22 27.13
C LEU A 72 0.72 -16.19 28.52
N GLU A 73 1.97 -16.65 28.70
CA GLU A 73 2.67 -16.58 30.00
C GLU A 73 2.77 -15.16 30.53
N LYS A 74 3.07 -14.19 29.66
CA LYS A 74 3.24 -12.79 30.06
C LYS A 74 1.91 -12.09 30.34
N ILE A 75 0.86 -12.37 29.56
CA ILE A 75 -0.40 -11.64 29.67
C ILE A 75 -1.32 -12.18 30.78
N ILE A 76 -1.30 -13.49 31.06
CA ILE A 76 -2.30 -14.14 31.93
C ILE A 76 -2.34 -13.58 33.35
N ASN A 77 -1.25 -13.06 33.85
CA ASN A 77 -1.13 -12.46 35.21
C ASN A 77 -1.23 -10.93 35.18
N THR A 78 -1.72 -10.34 34.10
CA THR A 78 -1.91 -8.89 33.95
C THR A 78 -3.37 -8.51 33.88
N GLU A 79 -3.68 -7.24 34.07
CA GLU A 79 -5.02 -6.66 33.86
C GLU A 79 -5.49 -6.75 32.41
N TYR A 80 -4.59 -6.98 31.45
CA TYR A 80 -4.89 -7.12 30.02
C TYR A 80 -5.38 -8.52 29.64
N TYR A 81 -5.31 -9.52 30.53
CA TYR A 81 -5.79 -10.87 30.20
C TYR A 81 -7.30 -10.90 30.01
N ASN A 82 -7.72 -11.44 28.87
CA ASN A 82 -9.13 -11.69 28.55
C ASN A 82 -9.29 -13.14 28.09
N GLU A 83 -10.05 -13.94 28.83
CA GLU A 83 -10.23 -15.38 28.55
C GLU A 83 -10.80 -15.65 27.14
N ILE A 84 -11.58 -14.72 26.59
CA ILE A 84 -12.15 -14.83 25.23
C ILE A 84 -11.04 -15.00 24.18
N TYR A 85 -9.88 -14.39 24.40
CA TYR A 85 -8.74 -14.39 23.47
C TYR A 85 -7.67 -15.44 23.79
N LEU A 86 -7.96 -16.40 24.67
CA LEU A 86 -6.97 -17.42 25.07
C LEU A 86 -6.31 -18.09 23.87
N LYS A 87 -7.11 -18.49 22.86
CA LYS A 87 -6.59 -19.15 21.65
C LYS A 87 -5.71 -18.24 20.80
N GLU A 88 -6.03 -16.96 20.77
CA GLU A 88 -5.22 -15.98 20.05
C GLU A 88 -3.86 -15.78 20.72
N TYR A 89 -3.81 -15.62 22.05
CA TYR A 89 -2.55 -15.50 22.79
C TYR A 89 -1.62 -16.69 22.62
N LEU A 90 -2.16 -17.90 22.37
CA LEU A 90 -1.35 -19.08 22.10
C LEU A 90 -0.58 -18.99 20.77
N ASN A 91 -1.08 -18.21 19.81
CA ASN A 91 -0.57 -18.08 18.46
C ASN A 91 0.10 -16.74 18.17
N ILE A 92 -0.01 -15.75 19.08
CA ILE A 92 0.68 -14.47 18.94
C ILE A 92 2.13 -14.59 19.42
N ASN A 93 3.07 -14.19 18.58
CA ASN A 93 4.50 -14.13 18.91
C ASN A 93 4.76 -13.00 19.91
N TYR A 94 5.45 -13.31 21.02
CA TYR A 94 5.79 -12.30 22.02
C TYR A 94 6.87 -11.34 21.51
N ILE A 95 6.62 -10.05 21.70
CA ILE A 95 7.58 -8.97 21.44
C ILE A 95 7.84 -8.22 22.75
N ASP A 96 9.11 -7.99 23.04
CA ASP A 96 9.54 -7.26 24.26
C ASP A 96 9.42 -5.75 24.04
N ASN A 97 8.17 -5.26 24.14
CA ASN A 97 7.79 -3.86 24.01
C ASN A 97 6.82 -3.50 25.13
N LYS A 98 6.94 -2.29 25.70
CA LYS A 98 6.16 -1.86 26.86
C LYS A 98 4.64 -1.85 26.64
N THR A 99 4.22 -1.55 25.43
CA THR A 99 2.80 -1.45 25.04
C THR A 99 2.27 -2.71 24.41
N PHE A 100 3.11 -3.72 24.14
CA PHE A 100 2.71 -4.91 23.41
C PHE A 100 1.47 -5.60 24.01
N LEU A 101 1.51 -5.90 25.33
CA LEU A 101 0.41 -6.64 25.97
C LEU A 101 -0.91 -5.86 26.02
N SER A 102 -0.88 -4.54 26.14
CA SER A 102 -2.08 -3.70 26.05
C SER A 102 -2.59 -3.59 24.61
N ASN A 103 -1.69 -3.43 23.65
CA ASN A 103 -2.04 -3.23 22.25
C ASN A 103 -2.66 -4.47 21.61
N ILE A 104 -2.16 -5.68 21.93
CA ILE A 104 -2.73 -6.91 21.35
C ILE A 104 -4.20 -7.09 21.71
N ASN A 105 -4.62 -6.74 22.94
CA ASN A 105 -6.03 -6.78 23.30
C ASN A 105 -6.86 -5.78 22.49
N SER A 106 -6.36 -4.55 22.37
CA SER A 106 -7.06 -3.52 21.60
C SER A 106 -7.18 -3.90 20.11
N LEU A 107 -6.18 -4.59 19.55
CA LEU A 107 -6.25 -5.13 18.19
C LEU A 107 -7.24 -6.28 18.09
N LEU A 108 -7.24 -7.21 19.05
CA LEU A 108 -8.22 -8.31 19.12
C LEU A 108 -9.64 -7.80 19.26
N ASP A 109 -9.88 -6.79 20.11
CA ASP A 109 -11.19 -6.13 20.29
C ASP A 109 -11.68 -5.46 18.99
N LYS A 110 -10.77 -4.97 18.15
CA LYS A 110 -11.09 -4.44 16.82
C LYS A 110 -11.44 -5.52 15.80
N GLY A 111 -11.04 -6.78 16.04
CA GLY A 111 -11.34 -7.91 15.16
C GLY A 111 -10.13 -8.49 14.41
N TYR A 112 -8.90 -8.01 14.67
CA TYR A 112 -7.69 -8.63 14.15
C TYR A 112 -7.46 -9.99 14.82
N ASN A 113 -7.06 -11.00 14.07
CA ASN A 113 -6.69 -12.31 14.60
C ASN A 113 -5.19 -12.40 14.90
N SER A 114 -4.75 -13.54 15.44
CA SER A 114 -3.34 -13.74 15.79
C SER A 114 -2.37 -13.65 14.60
N ASN A 115 -2.78 -14.07 13.40
CA ASN A 115 -1.94 -13.95 12.20
C ASN A 115 -1.79 -12.48 11.81
N ASP A 116 -2.91 -11.73 11.78
CA ASP A 116 -2.89 -10.29 11.49
C ASP A 116 -1.96 -9.56 12.47
N ILE A 117 -2.07 -9.88 13.77
CA ILE A 117 -1.25 -9.24 14.81
C ILE A 117 0.23 -9.58 14.64
N ASN A 118 0.57 -10.83 14.31
CA ASN A 118 1.95 -11.20 14.03
C ASN A 118 2.51 -10.44 12.81
N ASP A 119 1.74 -10.30 11.75
CA ASP A 119 2.14 -9.59 10.54
C ASP A 119 2.27 -8.08 10.80
N ILE A 120 1.33 -7.49 11.55
CA ILE A 120 1.38 -6.08 11.99
C ILE A 120 2.70 -5.82 12.74
N TYR A 121 3.01 -6.63 13.76
CA TYR A 121 4.22 -6.42 14.57
C TYR A 121 5.53 -6.77 13.87
N ASN A 122 5.49 -7.61 12.84
CA ASN A 122 6.68 -7.95 12.04
C ASN A 122 7.01 -6.88 11.00
N ASN A 123 6.03 -6.11 10.54
CA ASN A 123 6.16 -5.25 9.35
C ASN A 123 5.89 -3.76 9.62
N LEU A 124 5.29 -3.39 10.75
CA LEU A 124 4.94 -2.00 11.04
C LEU A 124 5.67 -1.46 12.26
N SER A 125 5.97 -0.18 12.23
CA SER A 125 6.51 0.58 13.37
C SER A 125 5.45 0.81 14.45
N ASP A 126 5.91 1.15 15.67
CA ASP A 126 5.01 1.54 16.78
C ASP A 126 4.08 2.70 16.39
N LYS A 127 4.53 3.64 15.56
CA LYS A 127 3.71 4.74 15.04
C LYS A 127 2.55 4.23 14.19
N SER A 128 2.82 3.31 13.29
CA SER A 128 1.80 2.73 12.41
C SER A 128 0.84 1.81 13.17
N ILE A 129 1.33 1.09 14.16
CA ILE A 129 0.48 0.32 15.09
C ILE A 129 -0.47 1.26 15.85
N ALA A 130 0.00 2.41 16.33
CA ALA A 130 -0.85 3.42 16.93
C ALA A 130 -1.93 3.93 15.96
N THR A 131 -1.58 4.17 14.69
CA THR A 131 -2.54 4.52 13.64
C THR A 131 -3.64 3.45 13.50
N LEU A 132 -3.30 2.15 13.51
CA LEU A 132 -4.29 1.08 13.49
C LEU A 132 -5.16 1.04 14.74
N LEU A 133 -4.60 1.37 15.89
CA LEU A 133 -5.33 1.45 17.15
C LEU A 133 -6.32 2.63 17.19
N ASP A 134 -6.01 3.74 16.54
CA ASP A 134 -6.86 4.93 16.47
C ASP A 134 -7.98 4.81 15.42
N ASN A 135 -7.80 3.97 14.39
CA ASN A 135 -8.75 3.76 13.32
C ASN A 135 -9.68 2.56 13.57
N ASN A 136 -10.76 2.43 12.80
CA ASN A 136 -11.60 1.23 12.78
C ASN A 136 -10.82 0.02 12.22
N TYR A 137 -11.39 -1.19 12.39
CA TYR A 137 -10.84 -2.41 11.80
C TYR A 137 -10.58 -2.25 10.31
N VAL A 138 -9.37 -2.55 9.89
CA VAL A 138 -8.95 -2.53 8.49
C VAL A 138 -8.94 -3.97 7.98
N LYS A 139 -9.95 -4.31 7.18
CA LYS A 139 -10.00 -5.61 6.55
C LYS A 139 -8.77 -5.83 5.66
N ASP A 140 -8.28 -7.05 5.65
CA ASP A 140 -7.15 -7.45 4.80
C ASP A 140 -5.84 -6.66 5.03
N ILE A 141 -5.60 -6.15 6.26
CA ILE A 141 -4.37 -5.40 6.59
C ILE A 141 -3.09 -6.15 6.19
N THR A 142 -3.07 -7.47 6.37
CA THR A 142 -1.97 -8.34 5.97
C THR A 142 -1.68 -8.24 4.46
N ASN A 143 -2.72 -8.22 3.63
CA ASN A 143 -2.58 -8.04 2.20
C ASN A 143 -2.03 -6.66 1.86
N ILE A 144 -2.51 -5.60 2.55
CA ILE A 144 -2.03 -4.22 2.36
C ILE A 144 -0.53 -4.12 2.60
N ILE A 145 -0.04 -4.60 3.76
CA ILE A 145 1.38 -4.52 4.11
C ILE A 145 2.28 -5.44 3.26
N SER A 146 1.73 -6.47 2.64
CA SER A 146 2.49 -7.40 1.80
C SER A 146 2.75 -6.91 0.38
N ILE A 147 2.06 -5.84 -0.06
CA ILE A 147 2.25 -5.27 -1.40
C ILE A 147 3.62 -4.59 -1.48
N ASN A 148 4.40 -4.92 -2.49
CA ASN A 148 5.80 -4.50 -2.65
C ASN A 148 6.01 -2.97 -2.77
N TYR A 149 4.98 -2.22 -3.12
CA TYR A 149 4.98 -0.75 -3.16
C TYR A 149 4.20 -0.09 -2.01
N PHE A 150 3.92 -0.86 -0.95
CA PHE A 150 3.40 -0.30 0.29
C PHE A 150 4.42 0.67 0.91
N LYS A 151 3.96 1.86 1.29
CA LYS A 151 4.76 2.90 1.95
C LYS A 151 4.16 3.15 3.33
N GLU A 152 4.86 2.77 4.37
CA GLU A 152 4.35 2.82 5.74
C GLU A 152 3.87 4.22 6.16
N ASP A 153 4.57 5.27 5.72
CA ASP A 153 4.18 6.66 5.98
C ASP A 153 2.82 7.05 5.39
N ASN A 154 2.33 6.29 4.43
CA ASN A 154 1.03 6.50 3.81
C ASN A 154 -0.11 5.69 4.45
N LEU A 155 0.15 4.90 5.50
CA LEU A 155 -0.83 3.96 6.08
C LEU A 155 -2.17 4.61 6.40
N GLU A 156 -2.17 5.75 7.09
CA GLU A 156 -3.39 6.48 7.43
C GLU A 156 -4.16 6.96 6.18
N ARG A 157 -3.43 7.42 5.15
CA ARG A 157 -4.01 7.84 3.88
C ARG A 157 -4.64 6.66 3.14
N TYR A 158 -3.97 5.48 3.14
CA TYR A 158 -4.55 4.25 2.57
C TYR A 158 -5.84 3.86 3.25
N ILE A 159 -5.87 3.85 4.59
CA ILE A 159 -7.07 3.51 5.36
C ILE A 159 -8.22 4.45 5.01
N ASN A 160 -7.98 5.76 5.04
CA ASN A 160 -8.99 6.77 4.77
C ASN A 160 -9.52 6.67 3.33
N TYR A 161 -8.63 6.50 2.36
CA TYR A 161 -9.00 6.43 0.94
C TYR A 161 -9.74 5.13 0.61
N TYR A 162 -9.29 3.99 1.15
CA TYR A 162 -9.96 2.70 1.01
C TYR A 162 -11.39 2.71 1.54
N GLN A 163 -11.59 3.30 2.73
CA GLN A 163 -12.92 3.41 3.35
C GLN A 163 -13.85 4.36 2.59
N LYS A 164 -13.31 5.38 1.93
CA LYS A 164 -14.08 6.40 1.21
C LYS A 164 -14.50 5.96 -0.20
N GLU A 165 -13.58 5.34 -0.95
CA GLU A 165 -13.74 5.14 -2.41
C GLU A 165 -14.15 3.70 -2.78
N GLU A 166 -14.16 2.75 -1.84
CA GLU A 166 -14.53 1.33 -2.05
C GLU A 166 -13.77 0.65 -3.21
N LEU A 167 -12.50 1.07 -3.43
CA LEU A 167 -11.62 0.48 -4.45
C LEU A 167 -10.98 -0.81 -3.93
N ASP A 168 -10.42 -1.61 -4.84
CA ASP A 168 -9.55 -2.70 -4.44
C ASP A 168 -8.24 -2.19 -3.78
N ILE A 169 -7.57 -3.06 -3.04
CA ILE A 169 -6.40 -2.70 -2.24
C ILE A 169 -5.24 -2.20 -3.12
N GLU A 170 -4.94 -2.88 -4.22
CA GLU A 170 -3.82 -2.51 -5.10
C GLU A 170 -4.06 -1.13 -5.73
N THR A 171 -5.26 -0.89 -6.23
CA THR A 171 -5.66 0.41 -6.77
C THR A 171 -5.62 1.50 -5.70
N THR A 172 -6.06 1.20 -4.47
CA THR A 172 -6.01 2.14 -3.35
C THR A 172 -4.57 2.58 -3.07
N LEU A 173 -3.65 1.63 -2.91
CA LEU A 173 -2.25 1.94 -2.65
C LEU A 173 -1.63 2.74 -3.79
N LEU A 174 -1.88 2.30 -5.01
CA LEU A 174 -1.39 2.97 -6.21
C LEU A 174 -1.85 4.43 -6.27
N TYR A 175 -3.15 4.67 -6.09
CA TYR A 175 -3.74 6.01 -6.18
C TYR A 175 -3.23 6.93 -5.06
N VAL A 176 -3.12 6.44 -3.83
CA VAL A 176 -2.56 7.21 -2.73
C VAL A 176 -1.07 7.51 -2.95
N ASN A 177 -0.29 6.56 -3.49
CA ASN A 177 1.12 6.78 -3.82
C ASN A 177 1.31 7.82 -4.93
N ILE A 178 0.37 7.91 -5.87
CA ILE A 178 0.33 8.96 -6.91
C ILE A 178 -0.07 10.31 -6.30
N GLY A 179 -0.87 10.31 -5.22
CA GLY A 179 -1.43 11.52 -4.59
C GLY A 179 -2.90 11.78 -4.91
N LEU A 180 -3.62 10.83 -5.58
CA LEU A 180 -5.00 11.01 -6.04
C LEU A 180 -6.05 11.05 -4.90
N ASP A 181 -5.63 10.82 -3.66
CA ASP A 181 -6.41 11.09 -2.45
C ASP A 181 -6.48 12.58 -2.11
N ASN A 182 -5.71 13.43 -2.81
CA ASN A 182 -5.71 14.88 -2.70
C ASN A 182 -6.24 15.52 -3.99
N GLU A 183 -6.76 16.75 -3.88
CA GLU A 183 -7.10 17.54 -5.06
C GLU A 183 -5.83 17.95 -5.82
N TYR A 184 -5.93 18.05 -7.15
CA TYR A 184 -4.83 18.53 -7.97
C TYR A 184 -4.34 19.92 -7.56
N TYR A 185 -3.04 20.12 -7.60
CA TYR A 185 -2.36 21.36 -7.19
C TYR A 185 -2.50 21.70 -5.70
N THR A 186 -2.83 20.70 -4.87
CA THR A 186 -2.71 20.77 -3.41
C THR A 186 -1.56 19.88 -2.94
N ASN A 187 -1.01 20.15 -1.77
CA ASN A 187 0.14 19.41 -1.22
C ASN A 187 1.29 19.27 -2.23
N VAL A 188 1.56 20.33 -2.99
CA VAL A 188 2.57 20.38 -4.04
C VAL A 188 3.97 20.30 -3.44
N THR A 189 4.78 19.41 -3.99
CA THR A 189 6.18 19.27 -3.64
C THR A 189 7.06 20.04 -4.62
N ASP A 190 7.91 20.93 -4.11
CA ASP A 190 8.99 21.53 -4.89
C ASP A 190 10.07 20.49 -5.13
N ILE A 191 10.47 20.30 -6.38
CA ILE A 191 11.51 19.35 -6.79
C ILE A 191 12.76 20.09 -7.21
N GLU A 192 13.91 19.57 -6.80
CA GLU A 192 15.20 19.97 -7.34
C GLU A 192 15.53 19.03 -8.51
N ASP A 193 15.64 19.58 -9.72
CA ASP A 193 16.14 18.80 -10.86
C ASP A 193 17.67 18.83 -10.82
N ASP A 194 18.24 17.71 -10.45
CA ASP A 194 19.69 17.46 -10.43
C ASP A 194 20.24 16.99 -11.78
N GLY A 195 19.43 17.04 -12.83
CA GLY A 195 19.74 16.54 -14.15
C GLY A 195 19.20 15.16 -14.46
N ASP A 196 18.48 14.52 -13.52
CA ASP A 196 17.86 13.21 -13.72
C ASP A 196 16.81 13.28 -14.84
N ILE A 197 16.98 12.43 -15.86
CA ILE A 197 15.99 12.28 -16.93
C ILE A 197 14.68 11.64 -16.46
N GLN A 198 14.67 11.05 -15.27
CA GLN A 198 13.51 10.42 -14.66
C GLN A 198 12.76 11.34 -13.68
N VAL A 199 13.06 12.63 -13.66
CA VAL A 199 12.35 13.60 -12.84
C VAL A 199 10.85 13.61 -13.19
N LEU A 200 9.97 13.43 -12.19
CA LEU A 200 8.51 13.54 -12.37
C LEU A 200 8.07 14.98 -12.15
N VAL A 201 7.49 15.59 -13.16
CA VAL A 201 6.83 16.90 -13.09
C VAL A 201 5.37 16.74 -13.47
N ASN A 202 4.47 17.10 -12.57
CA ASN A 202 3.02 16.99 -12.80
C ASN A 202 2.25 17.92 -11.85
N LYS A 203 0.96 17.67 -11.61
CA LYS A 203 0.12 18.53 -10.76
C LYS A 203 0.49 18.52 -9.27
N TYR A 204 1.29 17.57 -8.82
CA TYR A 204 1.77 17.44 -7.43
C TYR A 204 3.25 17.77 -7.25
N TYR A 205 4.02 17.79 -8.34
CA TYR A 205 5.46 18.02 -8.34
C TYR A 205 5.81 19.15 -9.30
N LYS A 206 6.48 20.19 -8.81
CA LYS A 206 6.83 21.36 -9.63
C LYS A 206 8.30 21.75 -9.55
N LEU A 207 8.77 22.32 -10.65
CA LEU A 207 10.08 22.94 -10.76
C LEU A 207 10.05 24.39 -10.28
N ASP A 208 11.21 24.88 -9.82
CA ASP A 208 11.41 26.28 -9.49
C ASP A 208 11.20 27.19 -10.70
N ASN A 209 10.80 28.42 -10.46
CA ASN A 209 10.54 29.40 -11.51
C ASN A 209 11.80 29.88 -12.24
N THR A 210 12.98 29.69 -11.64
CA THR A 210 14.29 30.02 -12.22
C THR A 210 14.94 28.85 -12.92
N PHE A 211 14.37 27.63 -12.79
CA PHE A 211 14.96 26.44 -13.36
C PHE A 211 15.01 26.51 -14.89
N VAL A 212 16.20 26.29 -15.43
CA VAL A 212 16.49 26.14 -16.86
C VAL A 212 17.43 24.94 -17.01
N PRO A 213 17.05 23.91 -17.79
CA PRO A 213 17.91 22.74 -17.96
C PRO A 213 19.21 23.10 -18.67
N GLU A 214 20.27 22.42 -18.28
CA GLU A 214 21.57 22.52 -18.97
C GLU A 214 21.53 21.85 -20.35
N GLU A 215 22.48 22.21 -21.21
CA GLU A 215 22.71 21.59 -22.54
C GLU A 215 21.44 21.50 -23.44
N LEU A 216 20.65 22.57 -23.50
CA LEU A 216 19.55 22.67 -24.45
C LEU A 216 20.04 22.80 -25.89
N GLU A 217 19.64 21.87 -26.75
CA GLU A 217 20.03 21.86 -28.17
C GLU A 217 18.78 21.79 -29.08
N LYS A 218 18.85 22.44 -30.22
CA LYS A 218 17.79 22.36 -31.23
C LYS A 218 17.72 20.98 -31.86
N VAL A 219 16.51 20.49 -32.12
CA VAL A 219 16.28 19.25 -32.87
C VAL A 219 16.61 19.45 -34.35
N SER A 220 17.06 18.39 -35.03
CA SER A 220 17.38 18.42 -36.47
C SER A 220 16.12 18.29 -37.33
N TYR A 221 15.05 17.76 -36.78
CA TYR A 221 13.77 17.53 -37.47
C TYR A 221 12.70 18.39 -36.84
N GLY A 222 12.36 19.51 -37.46
CA GLY A 222 11.29 20.41 -36.98
C GLY A 222 11.82 21.60 -36.17
N SER A 223 11.09 21.95 -35.12
CA SER A 223 11.37 23.05 -34.20
C SER A 223 11.45 22.55 -32.74
N GLY A 224 11.92 23.43 -31.87
CA GLY A 224 12.04 23.15 -30.42
C GLY A 224 13.47 22.80 -30.03
N GLN A 225 13.66 22.80 -28.70
CA GLN A 225 14.93 22.44 -28.05
C GLN A 225 14.66 21.36 -27.02
N LEU A 226 15.59 20.45 -26.86
CA LEU A 226 15.58 19.43 -25.79
C LEU A 226 16.94 19.40 -25.10
N LYS A 227 16.99 18.81 -23.90
CA LYS A 227 18.29 18.39 -23.33
C LYS A 227 19.00 17.52 -24.36
N LYS A 228 20.28 17.65 -24.44
CA LYS A 228 21.15 17.02 -25.47
C LYS A 228 20.89 15.52 -25.65
N GLU A 229 20.73 14.77 -24.54
CA GLU A 229 20.46 13.35 -24.61
C GLU A 229 19.09 13.06 -25.28
N ALA A 230 18.03 13.73 -24.82
CA ALA A 230 16.69 13.61 -25.38
C ALA A 230 16.65 14.08 -26.85
N ARG A 231 17.40 15.15 -27.19
CA ARG A 231 17.52 15.62 -28.58
C ARG A 231 18.16 14.57 -29.47
N ASN A 232 19.24 13.95 -29.05
CA ASN A 232 19.91 12.90 -29.83
C ASN A 232 18.95 11.72 -30.08
N ALA A 233 18.24 11.27 -29.02
CA ALA A 233 17.26 10.21 -29.12
C ALA A 233 16.08 10.57 -30.04
N PHE A 234 15.60 11.82 -29.99
CA PHE A 234 14.54 12.32 -30.88
C PHE A 234 14.98 12.33 -32.33
N ASP A 235 16.17 12.82 -32.62
CA ASP A 235 16.73 12.85 -33.97
C ASP A 235 16.91 11.42 -34.54
N GLU A 236 17.38 10.46 -33.70
CA GLU A 236 17.47 9.06 -34.09
C GLU A 236 16.06 8.49 -34.42
N MET A 237 15.05 8.79 -33.59
CA MET A 237 13.67 8.37 -33.80
C MET A 237 13.10 8.91 -35.11
N CYS A 238 13.26 10.20 -35.38
CA CYS A 238 12.82 10.82 -36.62
C CYS A 238 13.52 10.22 -37.84
N ALA A 239 14.84 9.98 -37.76
CA ALA A 239 15.60 9.36 -38.82
C ALA A 239 15.13 7.91 -39.13
N ALA A 240 14.79 7.15 -38.07
CA ALA A 240 14.25 5.80 -38.24
C ALA A 240 12.85 5.80 -38.88
N ALA A 241 11.94 6.65 -38.41
CA ALA A 241 10.62 6.82 -38.98
C ALA A 241 10.69 7.19 -40.50
N LYS A 242 11.59 8.11 -40.83
CA LYS A 242 11.82 8.55 -42.22
C LYS A 242 12.24 7.42 -43.15
N LYS A 243 13.02 6.43 -42.67
CA LYS A 243 13.40 5.25 -43.46
C LYS A 243 12.20 4.42 -43.84
N GLU A 244 11.15 4.43 -43.01
CA GLU A 244 9.87 3.76 -43.23
C GLU A 244 8.84 4.67 -43.95
N LYS A 245 9.26 5.83 -44.45
CA LYS A 245 8.41 6.85 -45.09
C LYS A 245 7.33 7.43 -44.16
N ILE A 246 7.61 7.41 -42.86
CA ILE A 246 6.83 8.10 -41.85
C ILE A 246 7.59 9.39 -41.47
N TYR A 247 6.90 10.50 -41.48
CA TYR A 247 7.52 11.82 -41.29
C TYR A 247 6.99 12.46 -40.03
N ILE A 248 7.83 12.52 -39.01
CA ILE A 248 7.56 13.14 -37.71
C ILE A 248 8.53 14.29 -37.47
N TYR A 249 8.05 15.34 -36.85
CA TYR A 249 8.81 16.56 -36.58
C TYR A 249 8.57 17.07 -35.18
N GLY A 250 9.56 17.72 -34.57
CA GLY A 250 9.38 18.48 -33.34
C GLY A 250 8.54 19.74 -33.57
N GLY A 251 7.56 19.95 -32.74
CA GLY A 251 6.73 21.16 -32.72
C GLY A 251 7.08 22.07 -31.56
N SER A 252 6.92 21.61 -30.33
CA SER A 252 7.21 22.31 -29.08
C SER A 252 8.08 21.45 -28.18
N GLY A 253 9.27 21.91 -27.85
CA GLY A 253 10.19 21.27 -26.88
C GLY A 253 10.25 22.05 -25.57
N TYR A 254 11.48 22.45 -25.15
CA TYR A 254 11.67 23.28 -23.96
C TYR A 254 10.79 24.52 -23.97
N ARG A 255 10.13 24.77 -22.83
CA ARG A 255 9.28 25.93 -22.58
C ARG A 255 9.60 26.50 -21.19
N SER A 256 10.07 27.74 -21.11
CA SER A 256 10.41 28.39 -19.85
C SER A 256 9.19 28.58 -18.95
N TYR A 257 9.41 28.71 -17.65
CA TYR A 257 8.38 29.03 -16.66
C TYR A 257 7.52 30.22 -17.09
N SER A 258 8.17 31.34 -17.50
CA SER A 258 7.45 32.56 -17.91
C SER A 258 6.61 32.38 -19.17
N HIS A 259 7.09 31.58 -20.13
CA HIS A 259 6.32 31.25 -21.32
C HIS A 259 5.09 30.40 -20.94
N GLN A 260 5.27 29.36 -20.10
CA GLN A 260 4.16 28.53 -19.63
C GLN A 260 3.12 29.35 -18.84
N LEU A 261 3.58 30.27 -17.99
CA LEU A 261 2.68 31.16 -17.24
C LEU A 261 1.78 31.98 -18.16
N ASN A 262 2.35 32.60 -19.19
CA ASN A 262 1.61 33.40 -20.16
C ASN A 262 0.62 32.53 -20.97
N LEU A 263 1.08 31.35 -21.42
CA LEU A 263 0.25 30.40 -22.16
C LEU A 263 -0.96 29.94 -21.33
N TYR A 264 -0.71 29.50 -20.10
CA TYR A 264 -1.75 29.06 -19.18
C TYR A 264 -2.76 30.17 -18.87
N ASN A 265 -2.28 31.39 -18.59
CA ASN A 265 -3.17 32.53 -18.32
C ASN A 265 -4.06 32.88 -19.51
N ASN A 266 -3.56 32.73 -20.74
CA ASN A 266 -4.38 32.93 -21.94
C ASN A 266 -5.48 31.85 -22.05
N TYR A 267 -5.19 30.59 -21.75
CA TYR A 267 -6.19 29.53 -21.73
C TYR A 267 -7.23 29.76 -20.63
N VAL A 268 -6.79 30.18 -19.43
CA VAL A 268 -7.72 30.53 -18.34
C VAL A 268 -8.65 31.68 -18.73
N ALA A 269 -8.13 32.66 -19.46
CA ALA A 269 -8.94 33.78 -19.95
C ALA A 269 -9.95 33.36 -21.03
N GLN A 270 -9.66 32.34 -21.83
CA GLN A 270 -10.53 31.84 -22.89
C GLN A 270 -11.55 30.84 -22.36
N ASP A 271 -11.13 29.85 -21.61
CA ASP A 271 -11.93 28.66 -21.30
C ASP A 271 -12.27 28.55 -19.79
N GLY A 272 -11.70 29.42 -18.96
CA GLY A 272 -11.78 29.34 -17.51
C GLY A 272 -10.79 28.36 -16.91
N LYS A 273 -10.55 28.51 -15.61
CA LYS A 273 -9.49 27.78 -14.90
C LYS A 273 -9.71 26.26 -14.87
N ALA A 274 -10.95 25.82 -14.63
CA ALA A 274 -11.25 24.38 -14.53
C ALA A 274 -10.97 23.64 -15.84
N GLU A 275 -11.37 24.24 -16.97
CA GLU A 275 -11.14 23.67 -18.29
C GLU A 275 -9.66 23.74 -18.67
N ALA A 276 -9.02 24.91 -18.48
CA ALA A 276 -7.59 25.08 -18.76
C ALA A 276 -6.72 24.07 -17.99
N ASP A 277 -7.07 23.73 -16.74
CA ASP A 277 -6.36 22.72 -15.94
C ASP A 277 -6.42 21.30 -16.54
N THR A 278 -7.37 21.00 -17.43
CA THR A 278 -7.48 19.67 -18.02
C THR A 278 -6.50 19.40 -19.17
N TYR A 279 -6.02 20.47 -19.83
CA TYR A 279 -5.16 20.35 -21.02
C TYR A 279 -3.88 21.21 -20.98
N SER A 280 -3.72 22.04 -19.98
CA SER A 280 -2.52 22.88 -19.83
C SER A 280 -2.00 22.87 -18.39
N ALA A 281 -0.72 22.63 -18.25
CA ALA A 281 -0.04 22.69 -16.96
C ALA A 281 0.07 24.14 -16.47
N ARG A 282 -0.09 24.34 -15.15
CA ARG A 282 0.32 25.60 -14.52
C ARG A 282 1.84 25.77 -14.59
N ALA A 283 2.32 27.00 -14.53
CA ALA A 283 3.76 27.27 -14.56
C ALA A 283 4.51 26.55 -13.42
N GLY A 284 5.64 25.94 -13.73
CA GLY A 284 6.38 25.04 -12.86
C GLY A 284 5.94 23.57 -12.94
N HIS A 285 4.71 23.28 -13.36
CA HIS A 285 4.14 21.95 -13.44
C HIS A 285 4.18 21.31 -14.84
N SER A 286 4.84 21.98 -15.80
CA SER A 286 4.95 21.52 -17.19
C SER A 286 6.24 20.73 -17.41
N GLU A 287 6.13 19.52 -17.96
CA GLU A 287 7.31 18.72 -18.37
C GLU A 287 8.17 19.40 -19.43
N HIS A 288 7.61 20.33 -20.22
CA HIS A 288 8.39 21.11 -21.19
C HIS A 288 9.50 21.95 -20.52
N GLN A 289 9.32 22.33 -19.24
CA GLN A 289 10.37 23.08 -18.52
C GLN A 289 11.59 22.20 -18.23
N THR A 290 11.46 20.87 -18.20
CA THR A 290 12.61 19.95 -18.05
C THR A 290 13.49 19.84 -19.30
N GLY A 291 12.99 20.25 -20.47
CA GLY A 291 13.65 19.98 -21.76
C GLY A 291 13.64 18.50 -22.17
N LEU A 292 12.74 17.69 -21.56
CA LEU A 292 12.62 16.24 -21.83
C LEU A 292 11.31 15.88 -22.56
N ALA A 293 10.41 16.83 -22.75
CA ALA A 293 9.14 16.64 -23.47
C ALA A 293 9.14 17.30 -24.83
N MET A 294 8.49 16.64 -25.79
CA MET A 294 8.30 17.13 -27.16
C MET A 294 6.88 16.90 -27.63
N ASP A 295 6.23 17.99 -28.07
CA ASP A 295 5.00 17.88 -28.85
C ASP A 295 5.38 17.58 -30.31
N VAL A 296 4.91 16.44 -30.82
CA VAL A 296 5.30 15.91 -32.12
C VAL A 296 4.29 16.29 -33.19
N LEU A 297 4.76 16.70 -34.36
CA LEU A 297 3.99 17.03 -35.53
C LEU A 297 4.04 15.90 -36.57
N ASN A 298 2.95 15.73 -37.32
CA ASN A 298 2.88 14.81 -38.44
C ASN A 298 3.54 15.37 -39.71
N GLY A 299 3.57 14.60 -40.78
CA GLY A 299 4.16 14.98 -42.07
C GLY A 299 3.53 16.21 -42.74
N ARG A 300 2.38 16.71 -42.22
CA ARG A 300 1.69 17.91 -42.70
C ARG A 300 1.89 19.12 -41.77
N TRP A 301 2.75 19.00 -40.80
CA TRP A 301 3.04 20.03 -39.77
C TRP A 301 1.87 20.35 -38.84
N GLY A 302 0.90 19.44 -38.71
CA GLY A 302 -0.12 19.46 -37.68
C GLY A 302 0.30 18.63 -36.48
N PHE A 303 -0.30 18.90 -35.31
CA PHE A 303 -0.16 17.98 -34.17
C PHE A 303 -0.63 16.59 -34.57
N ILE A 304 0.04 15.57 -34.05
CA ILE A 304 -0.33 14.18 -34.30
C ILE A 304 -1.70 13.90 -33.69
N GLU A 305 -2.56 13.27 -34.49
CA GLU A 305 -3.83 12.72 -34.07
C GLU A 305 -3.77 11.18 -34.07
N ASP A 306 -4.62 10.51 -33.31
CA ASP A 306 -4.66 9.04 -33.18
C ASP A 306 -4.95 8.31 -34.50
N THR A 307 -5.60 8.99 -35.46
CA THR A 307 -5.89 8.51 -36.82
C THR A 307 -4.70 8.60 -37.77
N ASP A 308 -3.62 9.30 -37.37
CA ASP A 308 -2.43 9.46 -38.20
C ASP A 308 -1.57 8.16 -38.22
N LYS A 309 -1.00 7.84 -39.37
CA LYS A 309 -0.03 6.74 -39.49
C LYS A 309 1.24 6.99 -38.66
N GLU A 310 1.59 8.25 -38.45
CA GLU A 310 2.66 8.70 -37.59
C GLU A 310 2.42 8.31 -36.12
N TYR A 311 1.18 8.44 -35.64
CA TYR A 311 0.77 7.96 -34.32
C TYR A 311 0.96 6.44 -34.18
N THR A 312 0.41 5.68 -35.16
CA THR A 312 0.54 4.21 -35.17
C THR A 312 2.02 3.78 -35.14
N TRP A 313 2.90 4.49 -35.83
CA TRP A 313 4.33 4.21 -35.79
C TRP A 313 4.92 4.56 -34.41
N LEU A 314 4.59 5.72 -33.86
CA LEU A 314 5.13 6.20 -32.57
C LEU A 314 4.76 5.30 -31.40
N ILE A 315 3.52 4.86 -31.27
CA ILE A 315 3.11 3.95 -30.17
C ILE A 315 3.83 2.60 -30.23
N ASN A 316 4.27 2.16 -31.42
CA ASN A 316 5.00 0.89 -31.60
C ASN A 316 6.51 1.04 -31.53
N ASN A 317 7.05 2.25 -31.56
CA ASN A 317 8.49 2.45 -31.73
C ASN A 317 9.12 3.48 -30.78
N SER A 318 8.39 4.48 -30.28
CA SER A 318 8.97 5.60 -29.50
C SER A 318 9.77 5.13 -28.28
N TYR A 319 9.30 4.09 -27.60
CA TYR A 319 9.97 3.51 -26.43
C TYR A 319 11.39 2.97 -26.73
N LYS A 320 11.63 2.51 -27.96
CA LYS A 320 12.97 2.04 -28.43
C LYS A 320 14.00 3.16 -28.46
N TYR A 321 13.52 4.40 -28.46
CA TYR A 321 14.31 5.63 -28.44
C TYR A 321 14.22 6.36 -27.09
N GLY A 322 13.56 5.75 -26.09
CA GLY A 322 13.47 6.30 -24.75
C GLY A 322 12.29 7.26 -24.52
N PHE A 323 11.34 7.34 -25.47
CA PHE A 323 10.16 8.19 -25.36
C PHE A 323 8.90 7.37 -25.03
N ILE A 324 8.09 7.88 -24.11
CA ILE A 324 6.75 7.36 -23.80
C ILE A 324 5.67 8.32 -24.32
N LEU A 325 4.51 7.78 -24.69
CA LEU A 325 3.28 8.57 -24.81
C LEU A 325 2.85 8.97 -23.40
N ARG A 326 2.93 10.27 -23.10
CA ARG A 326 2.86 10.74 -21.72
C ARG A 326 1.46 10.75 -21.13
N TYR A 327 0.47 11.11 -21.94
CA TYR A 327 -0.93 11.25 -21.55
C TYR A 327 -1.81 10.33 -22.42
N PRO A 328 -1.82 9.00 -22.13
CA PRO A 328 -2.57 8.04 -22.94
C PRO A 328 -4.06 8.09 -22.66
N GLU A 329 -4.87 7.68 -23.64
CA GLU A 329 -6.32 7.61 -23.55
C GLU A 329 -6.79 6.72 -22.38
N GLY A 330 -7.81 7.16 -21.65
CA GLY A 330 -8.40 6.45 -20.51
C GLY A 330 -7.58 6.54 -19.21
N LYS A 331 -6.50 7.35 -19.19
CA LYS A 331 -5.65 7.57 -18.02
C LYS A 331 -5.75 9.00 -17.44
N GLU A 332 -6.74 9.77 -17.85
CA GLU A 332 -6.93 11.17 -17.50
C GLU A 332 -7.07 11.38 -15.98
N LYS A 333 -7.75 10.44 -15.30
CA LYS A 333 -7.87 10.45 -13.83
C LYS A 333 -6.51 10.29 -13.14
N ILE A 334 -5.57 9.59 -13.75
CA ILE A 334 -4.25 9.30 -13.17
C ILE A 334 -3.28 10.45 -13.45
N THR A 335 -3.20 10.87 -14.71
CA THR A 335 -2.27 11.92 -15.14
C THR A 335 -2.74 13.33 -14.82
N GLY A 336 -4.07 13.50 -14.68
CA GLY A 336 -4.72 14.79 -14.51
C GLY A 336 -4.85 15.62 -15.80
N TYR A 337 -4.44 15.07 -16.95
CA TYR A 337 -4.51 15.72 -18.25
C TYR A 337 -5.32 14.88 -19.24
N MET A 338 -5.98 15.55 -20.17
CA MET A 338 -6.68 14.88 -21.28
C MET A 338 -5.70 14.04 -22.12
N TYR A 339 -6.24 13.16 -22.95
CA TYR A 339 -5.48 12.42 -23.93
C TYR A 339 -4.74 13.34 -24.91
N GLU A 340 -3.43 13.16 -25.05
CA GLU A 340 -2.57 13.97 -25.92
C GLU A 340 -1.71 13.07 -26.82
N PRO A 341 -2.18 12.66 -28.00
CA PRO A 341 -1.44 11.75 -28.90
C PRO A 341 -0.14 12.33 -29.45
N TRP A 342 0.08 13.64 -29.28
CA TRP A 342 1.28 14.37 -29.72
C TRP A 342 2.36 14.51 -28.64
N HIS A 343 2.05 14.34 -27.34
CA HIS A 343 2.97 14.66 -26.24
C HIS A 343 3.80 13.44 -25.84
N TYR A 344 5.10 13.49 -26.14
CA TYR A 344 6.07 12.45 -25.83
C TYR A 344 7.11 12.91 -24.84
N ARG A 345 7.33 12.10 -23.78
CA ARG A 345 8.30 12.36 -22.72
C ARG A 345 9.48 11.40 -22.84
N TYR A 346 10.71 11.94 -22.83
CA TYR A 346 11.93 11.16 -22.74
C TYR A 346 12.21 10.73 -21.31
N VAL A 347 12.44 9.45 -21.08
CA VAL A 347 12.72 8.83 -19.77
C VAL A 347 13.88 7.82 -19.85
N GLY A 348 14.54 7.71 -21.01
CA GLY A 348 15.55 6.68 -21.29
C GLY A 348 14.95 5.37 -21.82
N LYS A 349 15.77 4.59 -22.55
CA LYS A 349 15.28 3.41 -23.31
C LYS A 349 14.74 2.30 -22.40
N ASP A 350 15.43 2.04 -21.31
CA ASP A 350 15.06 0.94 -20.41
C ASP A 350 13.70 1.21 -19.75
N LEU A 351 13.57 2.40 -19.17
CA LEU A 351 12.33 2.82 -18.49
C LEU A 351 11.15 2.96 -19.47
N ALA A 352 11.37 3.57 -20.64
CA ALA A 352 10.35 3.68 -21.66
C ALA A 352 9.83 2.30 -22.13
N THR A 353 10.74 1.33 -22.21
CA THR A 353 10.40 -0.06 -22.56
C THR A 353 9.54 -0.73 -21.50
N GLU A 354 9.88 -0.56 -20.24
CA GLU A 354 9.15 -1.13 -19.10
C GLU A 354 7.73 -0.53 -19.02
N ILE A 355 7.62 0.80 -18.99
CA ILE A 355 6.35 1.53 -18.97
C ILE A 355 5.43 1.09 -20.11
N THR A 356 5.97 1.02 -21.33
CA THR A 356 5.17 0.67 -22.53
C THR A 356 4.71 -0.78 -22.48
N LYS A 357 5.57 -1.72 -22.06
CA LYS A 357 5.22 -3.16 -21.97
C LYS A 357 4.16 -3.44 -20.93
N GLU A 358 4.23 -2.74 -19.78
CA GLU A 358 3.28 -2.89 -18.70
C GLU A 358 2.01 -2.04 -18.86
N ASN A 359 1.95 -1.21 -19.90
CA ASN A 359 0.85 -0.28 -20.19
C ASN A 359 0.57 0.65 -18.99
N LEU A 360 1.62 1.18 -18.38
CA LEU A 360 1.56 2.11 -17.26
C LEU A 360 1.64 3.57 -17.74
N THR A 361 1.09 4.47 -16.93
CA THR A 361 1.48 5.88 -16.98
C THR A 361 2.81 6.07 -16.23
N TYR A 362 3.40 7.25 -16.38
CA TYR A 362 4.62 7.56 -15.64
C TYR A 362 4.35 7.65 -14.13
N GLU A 363 3.20 8.17 -13.73
CA GLU A 363 2.75 8.21 -12.35
C GLU A 363 2.61 6.81 -11.74
N GLU A 364 1.95 5.90 -12.45
CA GLU A 364 1.78 4.51 -12.01
C GLU A 364 3.11 3.79 -11.81
N TYR A 365 4.06 4.04 -12.71
CA TYR A 365 5.39 3.47 -12.62
C TYR A 365 6.14 3.96 -11.37
N ILE A 366 6.20 5.29 -11.16
CA ILE A 366 6.86 5.90 -10.00
C ILE A 366 6.19 5.49 -8.69
N ALA A 367 4.88 5.35 -8.66
CA ALA A 367 4.13 4.95 -7.48
C ALA A 367 4.39 3.49 -7.05
N LYS A 368 4.82 2.62 -7.99
CA LYS A 368 5.18 1.23 -7.73
C LYS A 368 6.65 1.02 -7.33
N LYS A 369 7.46 2.07 -7.34
CA LYS A 369 8.85 2.09 -6.83
C LYS A 369 8.88 2.53 -5.37
#